data_2823a8e1c88bd7e098432ce3e3be194b
#
_entry.id   2823a8e1c88bd7e098432ce3e3be194b
#
_cell.length_a   1.000
_cell.length_b   1.000
_cell.length_c   1.000
_cell.angle_alpha   90.00
_cell.angle_beta   90.00
_cell.angle_gamma   90.00
#
_symmetry.space_group_name_H-M   'P 1'
#
loop_
_entity.id
_entity.type
_entity.pdbx_description
1 polymer ?
#
loop_
_entity_poly.entity_id
_entity_poly.type
_entity_poly.pdbx_seq_one_letter_code
_entity_poly.pdbx_strand_id
1 'polypeptide(L)'
;TVRDETAGANRIKVDGSTGDTILGGDLVFETAGKGICLGVTSNTDANTLDDYEQGTWTVELKDTSDNEAGYNSREGSYTKVGDRVHLNGNLYLSGASALTGGLYIKGLPFANNQSAGVTWGELRQTTRGSGNVTMLGVVSSSSIELLKNDGNGRNNSSALDASAVGAATQWIFNVTYRTNV
;
A
#
# COMPACT_ATOMS: atom_id res chain seq x y z
N THR A 1 26.16 1.56 -31.95
CA THR A 1 24.80 2.11 -31.96
C THR A 1 23.86 1.21 -32.74
N VAL A 2 22.64 1.06 -32.27
CA VAL A 2 21.52 0.50 -33.04
C VAL A 2 20.68 1.71 -33.49
N ARG A 3 20.51 1.85 -34.80
CA ARG A 3 19.78 2.95 -35.42
C ARG A 3 18.45 2.48 -35.98
N ASP A 4 17.42 3.29 -35.78
CA ASP A 4 16.16 3.18 -36.49
C ASP A 4 16.31 3.91 -37.85
N GLU A 5 16.40 3.17 -38.92
CA GLU A 5 16.62 3.74 -40.25
C GLU A 5 15.40 4.55 -40.76
N THR A 6 14.19 4.15 -40.29
CA THR A 6 12.96 4.88 -40.70
C THR A 6 12.85 6.23 -40.02
N ALA A 7 13.16 6.33 -38.75
CA ALA A 7 13.13 7.57 -37.97
C ALA A 7 14.45 8.36 -38.07
N GLY A 8 15.51 7.79 -38.66
CA GLY A 8 16.83 8.38 -38.72
C GLY A 8 17.50 8.62 -37.35
N ALA A 9 17.06 7.95 -36.31
CA ALA A 9 17.46 8.18 -34.91
C ALA A 9 18.21 6.98 -34.31
N ASN A 10 19.19 7.25 -33.45
CA ASN A 10 19.83 6.21 -32.65
C ASN A 10 18.89 5.78 -31.51
N ARG A 11 18.61 4.49 -31.43
CA ARG A 11 17.77 3.90 -30.36
C ARG A 11 18.58 3.39 -29.18
N ILE A 12 19.79 2.88 -29.47
CA ILE A 12 20.75 2.45 -28.45
C ILE A 12 22.11 3.04 -28.79
N LYS A 13 22.74 3.69 -27.85
CA LYS A 13 24.10 4.23 -27.96
C LYS A 13 24.95 3.74 -26.80
N VAL A 14 26.24 3.54 -27.04
CA VAL A 14 27.26 3.41 -25.99
C VAL A 14 28.10 4.66 -26.03
N ASP A 15 28.22 5.35 -24.91
CA ASP A 15 29.13 6.49 -24.76
C ASP A 15 30.54 5.95 -24.56
N GLY A 16 31.42 6.31 -25.50
CA GLY A 16 32.80 5.80 -25.48
C GLY A 16 33.70 6.45 -24.41
N SER A 17 33.25 7.55 -23.79
CA SER A 17 34.00 8.22 -22.73
C SER A 17 33.61 7.75 -21.33
N THR A 18 32.35 7.44 -21.12
CA THR A 18 31.82 6.98 -19.81
C THR A 18 31.53 5.48 -19.78
N GLY A 19 31.32 4.85 -20.94
CA GLY A 19 30.89 3.46 -21.07
C GLY A 19 29.37 3.28 -20.86
N ASP A 20 28.61 4.36 -20.72
CA ASP A 20 27.17 4.29 -20.48
C ASP A 20 26.41 3.77 -21.71
N THR A 21 25.36 2.98 -21.45
CA THR A 21 24.38 2.61 -22.49
C THR A 21 23.19 3.57 -22.42
N ILE A 22 22.92 4.27 -23.50
CA ILE A 22 21.86 5.25 -23.61
C ILE A 22 20.76 4.71 -24.51
N LEU A 23 19.53 4.62 -23.99
CA LEU A 23 18.34 4.22 -24.72
C LEU A 23 17.59 5.49 -25.19
N GLY A 24 17.18 5.53 -26.44
CA GLY A 24 16.42 6.64 -27.01
C GLY A 24 14.89 6.48 -26.87
N GLY A 25 14.44 5.61 -25.96
CA GLY A 25 13.05 5.29 -25.65
C GLY A 25 13.00 4.35 -24.45
N ASP A 26 11.81 3.87 -24.12
CA ASP A 26 11.59 2.95 -23.02
C ASP A 26 12.22 1.57 -23.32
N LEU A 27 12.61 0.85 -22.25
CA LEU A 27 13.01 -0.56 -22.32
C LEU A 27 11.80 -1.42 -21.95
N VAL A 28 11.28 -2.15 -22.94
CA VAL A 28 10.14 -3.07 -22.75
C VAL A 28 10.61 -4.50 -22.92
N PHE A 29 10.32 -5.35 -21.95
CA PHE A 29 10.54 -6.78 -22.01
C PHE A 29 9.29 -7.47 -22.53
N GLU A 30 9.38 -8.21 -23.63
CA GLU A 30 8.24 -8.86 -24.29
C GLU A 30 7.62 -10.01 -23.49
N THR A 31 8.36 -10.55 -22.53
CA THR A 31 7.93 -11.71 -21.73
C THR A 31 7.77 -11.29 -20.28
N ALA A 32 6.63 -11.63 -19.67
CA ALA A 32 6.40 -11.44 -18.24
C ALA A 32 7.47 -12.15 -17.39
N GLY A 33 7.83 -11.57 -16.25
CA GLY A 33 8.89 -12.07 -15.38
C GLY A 33 10.30 -11.88 -15.96
N LYS A 34 10.45 -10.97 -16.93
CA LYS A 34 11.77 -10.51 -17.42
C LYS A 34 11.98 -9.08 -17.03
N GLY A 35 13.19 -8.74 -16.64
CA GLY A 35 13.55 -7.42 -16.13
C GLY A 35 15.05 -7.18 -16.14
N ILE A 36 15.50 -6.27 -15.31
CA ILE A 36 16.91 -5.87 -15.22
C ILE A 36 17.56 -6.58 -14.04
N CYS A 37 18.60 -7.39 -14.31
CA CYS A 37 19.39 -8.02 -13.27
C CYS A 37 20.38 -7.01 -12.68
N LEU A 38 20.34 -6.81 -11.36
CA LEU A 38 21.15 -5.82 -10.66
C LEU A 38 22.17 -6.50 -9.73
N GLY A 39 23.44 -6.10 -9.84
CA GLY A 39 24.50 -6.54 -8.95
C GLY A 39 24.97 -8.00 -9.14
N VAL A 40 24.66 -8.60 -10.29
CA VAL A 40 25.03 -10.00 -10.62
C VAL A 40 25.57 -10.10 -12.04
N THR A 41 26.38 -11.15 -12.30
CA THR A 41 26.97 -11.45 -13.62
C THR A 41 26.20 -12.51 -14.40
N SER A 42 25.18 -13.12 -13.78
CA SER A 42 24.28 -14.10 -14.41
C SER A 42 22.83 -13.76 -14.07
N ASN A 43 21.92 -14.15 -14.94
CA ASN A 43 20.48 -13.96 -14.69
C ASN A 43 20.06 -14.85 -13.51
N THR A 44 19.62 -14.21 -12.42
CA THR A 44 19.04 -14.86 -11.25
C THR A 44 17.77 -14.12 -10.87
N ASP A 45 16.72 -14.87 -10.61
CA ASP A 45 15.40 -14.35 -10.28
C ASP A 45 15.42 -13.38 -9.09
N ALA A 46 16.13 -13.72 -8.02
CA ALA A 46 16.25 -12.92 -6.81
C ALA A 46 16.89 -11.53 -7.01
N ASN A 47 17.59 -11.29 -8.11
CA ASN A 47 18.26 -10.03 -8.44
C ASN A 47 17.66 -9.34 -9.68
N THR A 48 16.52 -9.83 -10.16
CA THR A 48 15.83 -9.25 -11.31
C THR A 48 14.78 -8.26 -10.83
N LEU A 49 14.85 -7.04 -11.32
CA LEU A 49 13.78 -6.05 -11.17
C LEU A 49 12.80 -6.25 -12.33
N ASP A 50 11.78 -7.02 -12.12
CA ASP A 50 10.81 -7.47 -13.13
C ASP A 50 9.34 -7.23 -12.74
N ASP A 51 9.09 -6.87 -11.48
CA ASP A 51 7.76 -6.66 -10.93
C ASP A 51 7.68 -5.28 -10.27
N TYR A 52 7.31 -4.28 -11.08
CA TYR A 52 7.01 -2.93 -10.62
C TYR A 52 5.59 -2.56 -11.05
N GLU A 53 4.78 -2.14 -10.09
CA GLU A 53 3.42 -1.70 -10.33
C GLU A 53 3.08 -0.51 -9.43
N GLN A 54 2.35 0.44 -9.97
CA GLN A 54 1.75 1.52 -9.19
C GLN A 54 0.30 1.73 -9.60
N GLY A 55 -0.51 2.18 -8.66
CA GLY A 55 -1.91 2.40 -8.92
C GLY A 55 -2.63 3.05 -7.75
N THR A 56 -3.95 3.03 -7.86
CA THR A 56 -4.86 3.51 -6.81
C THR A 56 -5.68 2.35 -6.27
N TRP A 57 -6.17 2.52 -5.04
CA TRP A 57 -7.09 1.57 -4.41
C TRP A 57 -8.16 2.32 -3.63
N THR A 58 -9.30 1.67 -3.42
CA THR A 58 -10.40 2.24 -2.68
C THR A 58 -10.32 1.81 -1.23
N VAL A 59 -10.12 2.79 -0.33
CA VAL A 59 -10.09 2.55 1.11
C VAL A 59 -11.51 2.32 1.61
N GLU A 60 -11.77 1.19 2.26
CA GLU A 60 -13.07 0.85 2.84
C GLU A 60 -12.93 0.65 4.34
N LEU A 61 -13.78 1.32 5.14
CA LEU A 61 -13.93 1.06 6.56
C LEU A 61 -15.16 0.19 6.78
N LYS A 62 -14.93 -1.02 7.23
CA LYS A 62 -15.98 -2.01 7.48
C LYS A 62 -15.86 -2.61 8.87
N ASP A 63 -16.95 -3.17 9.36
CA ASP A 63 -16.97 -3.94 10.59
C ASP A 63 -16.83 -5.45 10.35
N THR A 64 -16.88 -6.24 11.43
CA THR A 64 -16.82 -7.69 11.41
C THR A 64 -17.98 -8.36 10.65
N SER A 65 -19.10 -7.66 10.47
CA SER A 65 -20.28 -8.11 9.73
C SER A 65 -20.33 -7.59 8.30
N ASP A 66 -19.25 -6.96 7.85
CA ASP A 66 -19.09 -6.37 6.51
C ASP A 66 -19.99 -5.14 6.23
N ASN A 67 -20.59 -4.56 7.28
CA ASN A 67 -21.25 -3.27 7.15
C ASN A 67 -20.21 -2.18 6.87
N GLU A 68 -20.56 -1.21 6.06
CA GLU A 68 -19.65 -0.18 5.55
C GLU A 68 -20.00 1.21 6.10
N ALA A 69 -18.98 2.04 6.35
CA ALA A 69 -19.14 3.44 6.71
C ALA A 69 -19.64 4.28 5.53
N GLY A 70 -20.20 5.45 5.82
CA GLY A 70 -20.42 6.50 4.84
C GLY A 70 -19.16 7.38 4.69
N TYR A 71 -18.89 7.90 3.49
CA TYR A 71 -17.68 8.67 3.18
C TYR A 71 -17.99 10.05 2.61
N ASN A 72 -17.20 11.04 3.04
CA ASN A 72 -17.03 12.31 2.33
C ASN A 72 -15.94 12.16 1.24
N SER A 73 -14.83 11.48 1.59
CA SER A 73 -13.80 11.07 0.65
C SER A 73 -13.10 9.81 1.12
N ARG A 74 -12.62 9.03 0.17
CA ARG A 74 -11.77 7.86 0.40
C ARG A 74 -10.89 7.63 -0.82
N GLU A 75 -9.60 7.57 -0.61
CA GLU A 75 -8.63 7.39 -1.68
C GLU A 75 -7.37 6.72 -1.16
N GLY A 76 -6.70 6.00 -2.01
CA GLY A 76 -5.43 5.40 -1.72
C GLY A 76 -4.59 5.24 -2.96
N SER A 77 -3.29 5.21 -2.77
CA SER A 77 -2.32 4.88 -3.81
C SER A 77 -1.40 3.79 -3.33
N TYR A 78 -0.79 3.09 -4.26
CA TYR A 78 0.21 2.07 -3.96
C TYR A 78 1.36 2.07 -4.93
N THR A 79 2.48 1.55 -4.44
CA THR A 79 3.63 1.14 -5.25
C THR A 79 4.02 -0.26 -4.81
N LYS A 80 4.15 -1.18 -5.76
CA LYS A 80 4.65 -2.54 -5.56
C LYS A 80 6.00 -2.69 -6.27
N VAL A 81 6.96 -3.27 -5.58
CA VAL A 81 8.27 -3.64 -6.14
C VAL A 81 8.60 -5.05 -5.65
N GLY A 82 8.61 -6.02 -6.54
CA GLY A 82 8.70 -7.42 -6.17
C GLY A 82 7.59 -7.82 -5.20
N ASP A 83 7.93 -8.44 -4.09
CA ASP A 83 6.98 -8.85 -3.04
C ASP A 83 6.55 -7.71 -2.10
N ARG A 84 7.13 -6.51 -2.22
CA ARG A 84 6.88 -5.41 -1.30
C ARG A 84 5.86 -4.43 -1.84
N VAL A 85 4.82 -4.22 -1.06
CA VAL A 85 3.74 -3.26 -1.34
C VAL A 85 3.83 -2.12 -0.34
N HIS A 86 3.88 -0.89 -0.84
CA HIS A 86 3.75 0.32 -0.04
C HIS A 86 2.42 0.99 -0.38
N LEU A 87 1.58 1.20 0.63
CA LEU A 87 0.27 1.86 0.51
C LEU A 87 0.26 3.21 1.22
N ASN A 88 -0.47 4.15 0.62
CA ASN A 88 -1.01 5.32 1.30
C ASN A 88 -2.53 5.22 1.31
N GLY A 89 -3.17 5.67 2.38
CA GLY A 89 -4.62 5.74 2.47
C GLY A 89 -5.07 7.02 3.15
N ASN A 90 -6.14 7.61 2.62
CA ASN A 90 -6.88 8.71 3.21
C ASN A 90 -8.37 8.33 3.23
N LEU A 91 -8.99 8.52 4.37
CA LEU A 91 -10.35 8.14 4.65
C LEU A 91 -11.00 9.25 5.48
N TYR A 92 -12.08 9.84 4.97
CA TYR A 92 -12.87 10.87 5.64
C TYR A 92 -14.35 10.48 5.65
N LEU A 93 -14.88 10.21 6.84
CA LEU A 93 -16.23 9.67 7.02
C LEU A 93 -17.30 10.76 6.97
N SER A 94 -18.44 10.48 6.33
CA SER A 94 -19.69 11.21 6.47
C SER A 94 -20.58 10.63 7.58
N GLY A 95 -20.38 9.38 7.97
CA GLY A 95 -21.10 8.69 9.03
C GLY A 95 -20.59 7.28 9.28
N ALA A 96 -20.92 6.75 10.44
CA ALA A 96 -20.54 5.40 10.87
C ALA A 96 -21.70 4.62 11.53
N SER A 97 -22.93 5.08 11.39
CA SER A 97 -24.09 4.51 12.09
C SER A 97 -24.44 3.07 11.69
N ALA A 98 -23.98 2.62 10.53
CA ALA A 98 -24.15 1.24 10.10
C ALA A 98 -23.18 0.27 10.74
N LEU A 99 -22.06 0.77 11.28
CA LEU A 99 -20.98 -0.05 11.82
C LEU A 99 -21.30 -0.56 13.22
N THR A 100 -20.90 -1.80 13.51
CA THR A 100 -21.06 -2.45 14.81
C THR A 100 -19.85 -3.31 15.13
N GLY A 101 -19.35 -3.30 16.38
CA GLY A 101 -18.21 -4.12 16.78
C GLY A 101 -16.86 -3.67 16.21
N GLY A 102 -15.96 -4.61 16.02
CA GLY A 102 -14.57 -4.35 15.59
C GLY A 102 -14.45 -3.85 14.16
N LEU A 103 -13.50 -2.95 13.92
CA LEU A 103 -13.31 -2.24 12.66
C LEU A 103 -12.10 -2.75 11.88
N TYR A 104 -12.24 -2.73 10.55
CA TYR A 104 -11.22 -3.12 9.57
C TYR A 104 -11.15 -2.12 8.42
N ILE A 105 -9.94 -1.84 7.95
CA ILE A 105 -9.75 -1.24 6.62
C ILE A 105 -9.66 -2.39 5.62
N LYS A 106 -10.51 -2.37 4.61
CA LYS A 106 -10.57 -3.33 3.51
C LYS A 106 -10.25 -2.68 2.17
N GLY A 107 -10.25 -3.47 1.11
CA GLY A 107 -9.96 -3.00 -0.25
C GLY A 107 -8.47 -3.03 -0.60
N LEU A 108 -7.62 -3.72 0.18
CA LEU A 108 -6.19 -3.84 -0.13
C LEU A 108 -5.99 -4.39 -1.55
N PRO A 109 -5.10 -3.78 -2.37
CA PRO A 109 -4.89 -4.21 -3.76
C PRO A 109 -4.24 -5.58 -3.89
N PHE A 110 -3.49 -6.00 -2.86
CA PHE A 110 -2.80 -7.30 -2.83
C PHE A 110 -2.99 -7.96 -1.47
N ALA A 111 -3.15 -9.28 -1.49
CA ALA A 111 -3.21 -10.05 -0.26
C ALA A 111 -1.84 -10.05 0.45
N ASN A 112 -1.87 -9.91 1.76
CA ASN A 112 -0.67 -9.97 2.60
C ASN A 112 -0.31 -11.42 2.93
N ASN A 113 0.97 -11.76 2.83
CA ASN A 113 1.50 -13.07 3.22
C ASN A 113 2.17 -13.10 4.61
N GLN A 114 2.35 -11.92 5.22
CA GLN A 114 2.97 -11.77 6.55
C GLN A 114 2.34 -10.60 7.29
N SER A 115 2.07 -10.76 8.58
CA SER A 115 1.56 -9.64 9.38
C SER A 115 2.51 -8.44 9.37
N ALA A 116 1.96 -7.24 9.20
CA ALA A 116 2.70 -5.99 9.18
C ALA A 116 1.97 -4.93 10.00
N GLY A 117 2.74 -4.07 10.65
CA GLY A 117 2.20 -2.93 11.38
C GLY A 117 1.87 -1.77 10.43
N VAL A 118 0.90 -0.96 10.81
CA VAL A 118 0.49 0.27 10.10
C VAL A 118 1.14 1.48 10.75
N THR A 119 1.65 2.39 9.95
CA THR A 119 2.09 3.70 10.40
C THR A 119 1.00 4.73 10.13
N TRP A 120 0.53 5.39 11.17
CA TRP A 120 -0.48 6.44 11.09
C TRP A 120 0.19 7.81 10.90
N GLY A 121 -0.25 8.55 9.90
CA GLY A 121 0.19 9.93 9.67
C GLY A 121 -0.66 10.89 10.49
N GLU A 122 -1.91 11.08 10.16
CA GLU A 122 -2.83 11.96 10.87
C GLU A 122 -4.11 11.22 11.24
N LEU A 123 -4.51 11.37 12.49
CA LEU A 123 -5.76 10.83 13.04
C LEU A 123 -6.60 11.98 13.57
N ARG A 124 -7.60 12.38 12.80
CA ARG A 124 -8.64 13.32 13.26
C ARG A 124 -9.87 12.53 13.63
N GLN A 125 -10.24 12.61 14.88
CA GLN A 125 -11.45 11.97 15.40
C GLN A 125 -12.31 12.99 16.09
N THR A 126 -13.53 13.15 15.64
CA THR A 126 -14.47 14.14 16.21
C THR A 126 -15.32 13.57 17.32
N THR A 127 -15.48 12.25 17.39
CA THR A 127 -16.21 11.60 18.47
C THR A 127 -15.22 10.99 19.44
N ARG A 128 -14.93 11.70 20.52
CA ARG A 128 -14.12 11.17 21.63
C ARG A 128 -15.00 10.30 22.52
N GLY A 129 -14.87 9.00 22.41
CA GLY A 129 -15.06 8.14 23.57
C GLY A 129 -13.99 8.49 24.62
N SER A 130 -14.35 8.56 25.89
CA SER A 130 -13.45 8.92 26.98
C SER A 130 -12.25 7.98 27.05
N GLY A 131 -11.06 8.49 26.68
CA GLY A 131 -9.77 7.83 26.81
C GLY A 131 -8.80 8.22 25.69
N ASN A 132 -7.50 8.26 25.98
CA ASN A 132 -6.46 8.37 24.97
C ASN A 132 -6.35 7.02 24.24
N VAL A 133 -6.99 6.93 23.07
CA VAL A 133 -6.88 5.72 22.23
C VAL A 133 -5.66 5.86 21.34
N THR A 134 -4.62 5.07 21.60
CA THR A 134 -3.56 4.87 20.63
C THR A 134 -4.06 3.84 19.62
N MET A 135 -4.23 4.25 18.38
CA MET A 135 -4.59 3.32 17.31
C MET A 135 -3.39 2.51 16.88
N LEU A 136 -3.61 1.23 16.75
CA LEU A 136 -2.70 0.28 16.15
C LEU A 136 -3.40 -0.32 14.93
N GLY A 137 -2.63 -0.76 13.95
CA GLY A 137 -3.17 -1.49 12.81
C GLY A 137 -2.25 -2.65 12.49
N VAL A 138 -2.83 -3.79 12.20
CA VAL A 138 -2.12 -4.99 11.76
C VAL A 138 -2.69 -5.45 10.45
N VAL A 139 -1.86 -5.51 9.43
CA VAL A 139 -2.25 -6.09 8.13
C VAL A 139 -2.36 -7.61 8.30
N SER A 140 -3.51 -8.14 7.96
CA SER A 140 -3.77 -9.58 7.99
C SER A 140 -4.53 -9.99 6.73
N SER A 141 -3.97 -10.89 5.94
CA SER A 141 -4.56 -11.35 4.68
C SER A 141 -4.93 -10.19 3.74
N SER A 142 -6.19 -9.83 3.61
CA SER A 142 -6.69 -8.78 2.70
C SER A 142 -7.26 -7.55 3.41
N SER A 143 -6.97 -7.38 4.70
CA SER A 143 -7.50 -6.28 5.51
C SER A 143 -6.48 -5.77 6.53
N ILE A 144 -6.71 -4.57 7.04
CA ILE A 144 -6.01 -4.02 8.21
C ILE A 144 -6.97 -4.08 9.38
N GLU A 145 -6.67 -4.91 10.36
CA GLU A 145 -7.39 -4.92 11.63
C GLU A 145 -7.03 -3.68 12.44
N LEU A 146 -8.04 -2.98 12.92
CA LEU A 146 -7.85 -1.78 13.72
C LEU A 146 -7.94 -2.14 15.20
N LEU A 147 -6.92 -1.76 15.93
CA LEU A 147 -6.77 -2.07 17.34
C LEU A 147 -6.63 -0.77 18.15
N LYS A 148 -7.08 -0.80 19.38
CA LYS A 148 -6.83 0.24 20.38
C LYS A 148 -5.94 -0.32 21.48
N ASN A 149 -5.05 0.52 22.02
CA ASN A 149 -4.35 0.26 23.25
C ASN A 149 -5.13 0.91 24.40
N ASP A 150 -5.67 0.13 25.30
CA ASP A 150 -6.44 0.61 26.46
C ASP A 150 -5.58 0.91 27.71
N GLY A 151 -4.27 0.95 27.53
CA GLY A 151 -3.34 1.40 28.58
C GLY A 151 -3.04 0.39 29.70
N ASN A 152 -3.52 -0.81 29.62
CA ASN A 152 -3.42 -1.79 30.70
C ASN A 152 -2.33 -2.87 30.50
N GLY A 153 -1.15 -2.48 30.00
CA GLY A 153 0.04 -3.35 29.88
C GLY A 153 0.32 -3.87 28.46
N ARG A 154 1.41 -4.64 28.32
CA ARG A 154 2.03 -5.03 27.03
C ARG A 154 1.18 -5.93 26.11
N ASN A 155 0.06 -6.46 26.56
CA ASN A 155 -0.75 -7.44 25.82
C ASN A 155 -2.23 -7.04 25.68
N ASN A 156 -2.59 -5.78 25.86
CA ASN A 156 -3.98 -5.32 25.85
C ASN A 156 -4.29 -4.46 24.62
N SER A 157 -4.10 -5.01 23.43
CA SER A 157 -4.77 -4.47 22.24
C SER A 157 -6.12 -5.17 22.12
N SER A 158 -7.19 -4.41 22.08
CA SER A 158 -8.53 -4.87 21.73
C SER A 158 -8.94 -4.26 20.39
N ALA A 159 -9.90 -4.90 19.71
CA ALA A 159 -10.43 -4.36 18.47
C ALA A 159 -10.93 -2.92 18.69
N LEU A 160 -10.62 -2.02 17.76
CA LEU A 160 -11.21 -0.69 17.74
C LEU A 160 -12.69 -0.85 17.42
N ASP A 161 -13.54 -0.43 18.32
CA ASP A 161 -14.99 -0.57 18.22
C ASP A 161 -15.62 0.57 17.40
N ALA A 162 -16.72 0.28 16.73
CA ALA A 162 -17.48 1.26 15.93
C ALA A 162 -17.90 2.52 16.71
N SER A 163 -18.06 2.42 18.04
CA SER A 163 -18.34 3.58 18.90
C SER A 163 -17.22 4.63 18.96
N ALA A 164 -16.00 4.24 18.53
CA ALA A 164 -14.85 5.14 18.48
C ALA A 164 -14.81 6.05 17.25
N VAL A 165 -15.68 5.83 16.26
CA VAL A 165 -15.72 6.56 15.00
C VAL A 165 -17.09 7.19 14.76
N GLY A 166 -17.13 8.29 13.99
CA GLY A 166 -18.35 8.98 13.67
C GLY A 166 -18.18 9.86 12.43
N ALA A 167 -19.18 10.68 12.14
CA ALA A 167 -19.07 11.68 11.09
C ALA A 167 -17.85 12.59 11.35
N ALA A 168 -17.16 12.97 10.28
CA ALA A 168 -15.94 13.77 10.29
C ALA A 168 -14.69 13.08 10.92
N THR A 169 -14.73 11.77 11.20
CA THR A 169 -13.50 11.00 11.45
C THR A 169 -12.66 11.00 10.18
N GLN A 170 -11.40 11.38 10.30
CA GLN A 170 -10.44 11.35 9.20
C GLN A 170 -9.16 10.63 9.62
N TRP A 171 -8.68 9.75 8.76
CA TRP A 171 -7.43 9.02 8.95
C TRP A 171 -6.57 9.10 7.69
N ILE A 172 -5.30 9.44 7.90
CA ILE A 172 -4.25 9.37 6.89
C ILE A 172 -3.20 8.40 7.40
N PHE A 173 -2.88 7.40 6.61
CA PHE A 173 -1.98 6.34 7.03
C PHE A 173 -1.11 5.82 5.90
N ASN A 174 -0.03 5.15 6.29
CA ASN A 174 0.87 4.42 5.41
C ASN A 174 1.05 3.02 5.96
N VAL A 175 1.23 2.07 5.08
CA VAL A 175 1.59 0.71 5.44
C VAL A 175 2.50 0.10 4.38
N THR A 176 3.47 -0.67 4.83
CA THR A 176 4.29 -1.50 3.95
C THR A 176 4.16 -2.94 4.40
N TYR A 177 3.82 -3.82 3.46
CA TYR A 177 3.68 -5.25 3.71
C TYR A 177 4.23 -6.06 2.55
N ARG A 178 4.27 -7.38 2.72
CA ARG A 178 4.66 -8.31 1.68
C ARG A 178 3.46 -9.05 1.12
N THR A 179 3.49 -9.29 -0.19
CA THR A 179 2.53 -10.13 -0.91
C THR A 179 3.24 -11.34 -1.51
N ASN A 180 2.48 -12.28 -2.02
CA ASN A 180 3.04 -13.36 -2.83
C ASN A 180 3.40 -12.81 -4.21
N VAL A 181 4.54 -13.22 -4.73
CA VAL A 181 5.00 -12.93 -6.10
C VAL A 181 4.47 -14.01 -7.02
#